data_6844c914771ee9ed6aeb4e7297fecca2
#
_entry.id   6844c914771ee9ed6aeb4e7297fecca2
#
_cell.length_a   1.000
_cell.length_b   1.000
_cell.length_c   1.000
_cell.angle_alpha   90.00
_cell.angle_beta   90.00
_cell.angle_gamma   90.00
#
_symmetry.space_group_name_H-M   'P 1'
#
loop_
_entity.id
_entity.type
_entity.pdbx_description
1 polymer ?
#
loop_
_entity_poly.entity_id
_entity_poly.type
_entity_poly.pdbx_seq_one_letter_code
_entity_poly.pdbx_strand_id
1 'polypeptide(L)'
;MEKRTTIFSIFVFLCLLTNSTYARTTEYENPKDTILDMMLYFDLKARQADKDYQGNGKTLATLDSLLAHPARSRHLYSIILVSPDSYNGKKEPDIAPGLKRSEEVKAFLSRKYPQVNAAQICIRTGEEYGDALRKLITDDRLVPDREDVLALIDYHHDNPVKMQDFLQHLDAGIPYQYISNQLLPELRRTKIRV
;
A
#
# COMPACT_ATOMS: atom_id res chain seq x y z
N MET A 1 16.01 81.12 -32.77
CA MET A 1 15.92 79.70 -33.16
C MET A 1 16.71 78.93 -32.13
N GLU A 2 16.08 78.52 -31.05
CA GLU A 2 16.70 77.58 -30.08
C GLU A 2 15.82 77.42 -28.83
N LYS A 3 14.76 76.68 -28.92
CA LYS A 3 13.98 76.26 -27.74
C LYS A 3 13.08 75.02 -27.94
N ARG A 4 13.40 74.19 -28.93
CA ARG A 4 12.54 73.05 -29.28
C ARG A 4 13.15 71.67 -29.10
N THR A 5 14.42 71.57 -28.60
CA THR A 5 15.14 70.30 -28.58
C THR A 5 15.27 69.69 -27.13
N THR A 6 14.92 70.46 -26.11
CA THR A 6 15.13 69.98 -24.73
C THR A 6 13.94 69.27 -24.07
N ILE A 7 12.75 69.36 -24.66
CA ILE A 7 11.54 68.72 -24.10
C ILE A 7 11.39 67.26 -24.58
N PHE A 8 12.01 66.92 -25.69
CA PHE A 8 11.89 65.56 -26.24
C PHE A 8 12.79 64.51 -25.54
N SER A 9 13.88 65.00 -24.89
CA SER A 9 14.84 64.11 -24.20
C SER A 9 14.39 63.67 -22.81
N ILE A 10 13.51 64.45 -22.17
CA ILE A 10 13.02 64.13 -20.80
C ILE A 10 11.89 63.11 -20.83
N PHE A 11 11.12 63.04 -21.96
CA PHE A 11 10.01 62.09 -22.06
C PHE A 11 10.45 60.69 -22.38
N VAL A 12 11.59 60.50 -23.02
CA VAL A 12 12.16 59.17 -23.34
C VAL A 12 12.80 58.50 -22.09
N PHE A 13 13.28 59.35 -21.14
CA PHE A 13 13.92 58.77 -19.94
C PHE A 13 12.92 58.40 -18.84
N LEU A 14 11.70 58.94 -18.89
CA LEU A 14 10.65 58.56 -17.91
C LEU A 14 9.91 57.28 -18.27
N CYS A 15 9.99 56.84 -19.51
CA CYS A 15 9.39 55.53 -19.94
C CYS A 15 10.27 54.32 -19.68
N LEU A 16 11.52 54.50 -19.22
CA LEU A 16 12.44 53.39 -18.95
C LEU A 16 12.48 52.98 -17.46
N LEU A 17 11.73 53.65 -16.59
CA LEU A 17 11.67 53.32 -15.18
C LEU A 17 10.39 52.60 -14.73
N THR A 18 9.51 52.29 -15.65
CA THR A 18 8.31 51.45 -15.35
C THR A 18 8.48 50.02 -15.81
N ASN A 19 9.71 49.54 -15.79
CA ASN A 19 9.93 48.15 -16.10
C ASN A 19 10.06 47.35 -14.81
N SER A 20 9.10 46.46 -14.70
CA SER A 20 9.29 45.13 -14.20
C SER A 20 9.30 44.97 -12.69
N THR A 21 8.17 45.22 -12.08
CA THR A 21 7.73 44.20 -11.11
C THR A 21 7.14 43.05 -11.91
N TYR A 22 8.01 42.27 -12.55
CA TYR A 22 7.66 40.88 -12.81
C TYR A 22 7.38 40.25 -11.48
N ALA A 23 6.12 40.06 -11.16
CA ALA A 23 5.69 39.12 -10.17
C ALA A 23 6.39 37.82 -10.54
N ARG A 24 7.41 37.45 -9.78
CA ARG A 24 7.93 36.11 -9.76
C ARG A 24 6.74 35.27 -9.30
N THR A 25 5.96 34.77 -10.21
CA THR A 25 5.13 33.60 -9.95
C THR A 25 6.13 32.55 -9.54
N THR A 26 6.32 32.41 -8.22
CA THR A 26 6.84 31.17 -7.67
C THR A 26 5.88 30.14 -8.21
N GLU A 27 6.32 29.43 -9.26
CA GLU A 27 5.73 28.18 -9.64
C GLU A 27 5.68 27.38 -8.33
N TYR A 28 4.50 27.26 -7.78
CA TYR A 28 4.24 26.39 -6.67
C TYR A 28 4.40 25.01 -7.29
N GLU A 29 5.63 24.47 -7.24
CA GLU A 29 5.82 23.04 -7.47
C GLU A 29 4.92 22.36 -6.45
N ASN A 30 3.79 21.91 -6.95
CA ASN A 30 2.90 21.04 -6.18
C ASN A 30 3.79 19.92 -5.65
N PRO A 31 3.97 19.78 -4.33
CA PRO A 31 4.77 18.69 -3.81
C PRO A 31 4.20 17.42 -4.43
N LYS A 32 5.02 16.72 -5.23
CA LYS A 32 4.61 15.47 -5.86
C LYS A 32 4.08 14.59 -4.76
N ASP A 33 2.79 14.26 -4.83
CA ASP A 33 2.17 13.34 -3.89
C ASP A 33 3.02 12.08 -3.84
N THR A 34 3.75 11.90 -2.77
CA THR A 34 4.62 10.74 -2.62
C THR A 34 3.78 9.62 -2.03
N ILE A 35 3.51 8.61 -2.83
CA ILE A 35 2.83 7.40 -2.38
C ILE A 35 3.89 6.44 -1.84
N LEU A 36 3.75 6.03 -0.60
CA LEU A 36 4.59 5.03 0.04
C LEU A 36 3.79 3.78 0.36
N ASP A 37 4.18 2.67 -0.26
CA ASP A 37 3.61 1.35 0.01
C ASP A 37 4.50 0.58 0.98
N MET A 38 3.91 0.07 2.06
CA MET A 38 4.56 -0.74 3.08
C MET A 38 3.78 -2.03 3.31
N MET A 39 4.47 -3.09 3.72
CA MET A 39 3.85 -4.37 4.04
C MET A 39 4.02 -4.68 5.52
N LEU A 40 2.96 -5.15 6.14
CA LEU A 40 2.94 -5.66 7.50
C LEU A 40 2.46 -7.11 7.47
N TYR A 41 3.30 -8.04 7.94
CA TYR A 41 3.08 -9.48 7.86
C TYR A 41 2.56 -10.03 9.19
N PHE A 42 1.79 -11.11 9.10
CA PHE A 42 1.19 -11.79 10.25
C PHE A 42 1.52 -13.28 10.23
N ASP A 43 1.95 -13.82 11.34
CA ASP A 43 2.03 -15.26 11.48
C ASP A 43 0.62 -15.90 11.51
N LEU A 44 0.54 -17.19 11.18
CA LEU A 44 -0.73 -17.94 11.05
C LEU A 44 -1.64 -17.81 12.29
N LYS A 45 -1.04 -17.72 13.47
CA LYS A 45 -1.76 -17.64 14.75
C LYS A 45 -1.75 -16.24 15.38
N ALA A 46 -1.00 -15.30 14.81
CA ALA A 46 -0.84 -13.99 15.39
C ALA A 46 -2.01 -13.08 15.03
N ARG A 47 -2.59 -12.43 16.03
CA ARG A 47 -3.56 -11.33 15.87
C ARG A 47 -2.88 -9.97 15.78
N GLN A 48 -1.61 -9.89 16.17
CA GLN A 48 -0.84 -8.65 16.15
C GLN A 48 0.43 -8.85 15.33
N ALA A 49 0.88 -7.77 14.66
CA ALA A 49 2.13 -7.81 13.92
C ALA A 49 3.31 -7.89 14.89
N ASP A 50 4.06 -8.97 14.79
CA ASP A 50 5.34 -9.09 15.49
C ASP A 50 6.41 -8.31 14.74
N LYS A 51 7.17 -7.46 15.46
CA LYS A 51 8.24 -6.64 14.89
C LYS A 51 9.38 -7.46 14.29
N ASP A 52 9.61 -8.65 14.81
CA ASP A 52 10.71 -9.52 14.40
C ASP A 52 10.30 -10.47 13.24
N TYR A 53 9.02 -10.46 12.85
CA TYR A 53 8.50 -11.29 11.79
C TYR A 53 8.61 -10.60 10.41
N GLN A 54 9.23 -11.26 9.44
CA GLN A 54 9.24 -10.89 8.01
C GLN A 54 9.55 -9.40 7.69
N GLY A 55 10.47 -8.78 8.43
CA GLY A 55 10.86 -7.39 8.18
C GLY A 55 9.88 -6.33 8.70
N ASN A 56 8.88 -6.72 9.50
CA ASN A 56 7.94 -5.81 10.14
C ASN A 56 8.62 -4.68 10.92
N GLY A 57 9.78 -4.94 11.52
CA GLY A 57 10.54 -3.93 12.24
C GLY A 57 10.87 -2.70 11.39
N LYS A 58 11.25 -2.92 10.12
CA LYS A 58 11.51 -1.82 9.18
C LYS A 58 10.22 -1.05 8.85
N THR A 59 9.13 -1.76 8.59
CA THR A 59 7.82 -1.16 8.33
C THR A 59 7.34 -0.32 9.51
N LEU A 60 7.44 -0.86 10.74
CA LEU A 60 7.05 -0.17 11.95
C LEU A 60 7.91 1.07 12.23
N ALA A 61 9.22 0.99 12.02
CA ALA A 61 10.13 2.15 12.14
C ALA A 61 9.80 3.25 11.11
N THR A 62 9.44 2.86 9.87
CA THR A 62 9.00 3.82 8.85
C THR A 62 7.68 4.48 9.24
N LEU A 63 6.71 3.72 9.74
CA LEU A 63 5.46 4.27 10.25
C LEU A 63 5.69 5.23 11.44
N ASP A 64 6.58 4.88 12.37
CA ASP A 64 6.97 5.78 13.47
C ASP A 64 7.54 7.10 12.93
N SER A 65 8.44 7.02 11.95
CA SER A 65 9.02 8.22 11.32
C SER A 65 7.99 9.14 10.65
N LEU A 66 6.96 8.56 10.03
CA LEU A 66 5.92 9.30 9.31
C LEU A 66 4.83 9.82 10.23
N LEU A 67 4.33 8.96 11.13
CA LEU A 67 3.09 9.19 11.86
C LEU A 67 3.30 9.74 13.27
N ALA A 68 4.44 9.49 13.92
CA ALA A 68 4.70 9.99 15.27
C ALA A 68 4.86 11.51 15.35
N HIS A 69 5.24 12.17 14.25
CA HIS A 69 5.44 13.60 14.21
C HIS A 69 4.18 14.35 13.77
N PRO A 70 3.57 15.21 14.63
CA PRO A 70 2.36 15.97 14.28
C PRO A 70 2.51 16.84 13.03
N ALA A 71 3.72 17.39 12.79
CA ALA A 71 3.97 18.20 11.60
C ALA A 71 3.89 17.39 10.30
N ARG A 72 4.30 16.12 10.31
CA ARG A 72 4.25 15.23 9.16
C ARG A 72 2.84 14.63 8.97
N SER A 73 2.22 14.19 10.07
CA SER A 73 0.89 13.58 10.02
C SER A 73 -0.21 14.54 9.55
N ARG A 74 -0.03 15.87 9.71
CA ARG A 74 -0.97 16.88 9.20
C ARG A 74 -1.05 16.95 7.68
N HIS A 75 -0.02 16.51 6.97
CA HIS A 75 0.05 16.50 5.51
C HIS A 75 -0.40 15.18 4.89
N LEU A 76 -0.84 14.21 5.72
CA LEU A 76 -1.36 12.95 5.24
C LEU A 76 -2.79 13.11 4.75
N TYR A 77 -3.04 12.76 3.49
CA TYR A 77 -4.39 12.73 2.95
C TYR A 77 -5.17 11.53 3.45
N SER A 78 -4.58 10.35 3.34
CA SER A 78 -5.19 9.10 3.79
C SER A 78 -4.15 8.01 4.01
N ILE A 79 -4.51 7.06 4.87
CA ILE A 79 -3.82 5.78 5.02
C ILE A 79 -4.77 4.71 4.50
N ILE A 80 -4.38 3.99 3.47
CA ILE A 80 -5.19 2.95 2.87
C ILE A 80 -4.64 1.59 3.29
N LEU A 81 -5.49 0.77 3.90
CA LEU A 81 -5.18 -0.58 4.33
C LEU A 81 -5.84 -1.58 3.38
N VAL A 82 -5.05 -2.49 2.84
CA VAL A 82 -5.53 -3.54 1.94
C VAL A 82 -4.89 -4.87 2.35
N SER A 83 -5.70 -5.85 2.69
CA SER A 83 -5.25 -7.21 2.98
C SER A 83 -5.94 -8.18 2.02
N PRO A 84 -5.20 -9.03 1.32
CA PRO A 84 -5.82 -10.10 0.53
C PRO A 84 -6.51 -11.07 1.49
N ASP A 85 -7.54 -11.74 1.02
CA ASP A 85 -8.13 -12.83 1.77
C ASP A 85 -7.16 -14.02 1.85
N SER A 86 -7.27 -14.79 2.91
CA SER A 86 -6.46 -15.98 3.11
C SER A 86 -7.35 -17.08 3.70
N TYR A 87 -7.11 -18.31 3.28
CA TYR A 87 -7.80 -19.45 3.86
C TYR A 87 -7.09 -19.88 5.14
N ASN A 88 -7.85 -20.09 6.21
CA ASN A 88 -7.32 -20.43 7.54
C ASN A 88 -7.48 -21.90 7.91
N GLY A 89 -7.86 -22.77 6.95
CA GLY A 89 -8.05 -24.21 7.18
C GLY A 89 -9.37 -24.60 7.84
N LYS A 90 -10.27 -23.66 8.15
CA LYS A 90 -11.57 -23.96 8.75
C LYS A 90 -12.60 -24.25 7.68
N LYS A 91 -13.48 -25.25 7.94
CA LYS A 91 -14.59 -25.62 7.05
C LYS A 91 -15.63 -24.52 6.89
N GLU A 92 -15.80 -23.65 7.89
CA GLU A 92 -16.62 -22.46 7.79
C GLU A 92 -15.69 -21.27 7.61
N PRO A 93 -15.78 -20.53 6.49
CA PRO A 93 -14.99 -19.35 6.29
C PRO A 93 -15.38 -18.32 7.35
N ASP A 94 -14.47 -18.00 8.24
CA ASP A 94 -14.58 -16.78 9.04
C ASP A 94 -14.71 -15.61 8.05
N ILE A 95 -15.59 -14.67 8.39
CA ILE A 95 -15.84 -13.48 7.57
C ILE A 95 -14.49 -12.84 7.22
N ALA A 96 -14.13 -12.90 5.95
CA ALA A 96 -13.01 -12.21 5.32
C ALA A 96 -11.78 -12.01 6.23
N PRO A 97 -10.88 -13.00 6.37
CA PRO A 97 -9.68 -12.85 7.20
C PRO A 97 -8.83 -11.63 6.84
N GLY A 98 -8.84 -11.20 5.57
CA GLY A 98 -8.21 -9.98 5.10
C GLY A 98 -8.81 -8.74 5.75
N LEU A 99 -10.12 -8.64 5.80
CA LEU A 99 -10.81 -7.52 6.44
C LEU A 99 -10.45 -7.44 7.93
N LYS A 100 -10.50 -8.56 8.66
CA LYS A 100 -10.13 -8.60 10.09
C LYS A 100 -8.70 -8.11 10.33
N ARG A 101 -7.74 -8.52 9.50
CA ARG A 101 -6.35 -8.02 9.60
C ARG A 101 -6.28 -6.51 9.39
N SER A 102 -6.97 -5.99 8.38
CA SER A 102 -7.01 -4.55 8.13
C SER A 102 -7.63 -3.78 9.30
N GLU A 103 -8.70 -4.31 9.92
CA GLU A 103 -9.31 -3.71 11.10
C GLU A 103 -8.37 -3.71 12.32
N GLU A 104 -7.63 -4.79 12.55
CA GLU A 104 -6.63 -4.87 13.61
C GLU A 104 -5.48 -3.88 13.39
N VAL A 105 -5.00 -3.73 12.14
CA VAL A 105 -4.00 -2.71 11.79
C VAL A 105 -4.56 -1.31 11.99
N LYS A 106 -5.79 -1.04 11.59
CA LYS A 106 -6.45 0.25 11.84
C LYS A 106 -6.51 0.57 13.32
N ALA A 107 -6.94 -0.39 14.14
CA ALA A 107 -7.02 -0.22 15.58
C ALA A 107 -5.63 0.00 16.20
N PHE A 108 -4.60 -0.71 15.73
CA PHE A 108 -3.21 -0.52 16.14
C PHE A 108 -2.72 0.90 15.80
N LEU A 109 -2.91 1.35 14.56
CA LEU A 109 -2.48 2.69 14.13
C LEU A 109 -3.19 3.79 14.91
N SER A 110 -4.49 3.67 15.11
CA SER A 110 -5.29 4.66 15.87
C SER A 110 -4.86 4.76 17.34
N ARG A 111 -4.46 3.64 17.96
CA ARG A 111 -3.95 3.65 19.35
C ARG A 111 -2.54 4.19 19.45
N LYS A 112 -1.67 3.81 18.51
CA LYS A 112 -0.25 4.19 18.55
C LYS A 112 -0.02 5.63 18.12
N TYR A 113 -0.83 6.15 17.20
CA TYR A 113 -0.69 7.48 16.61
C TYR A 113 -2.00 8.29 16.76
N PRO A 114 -2.35 8.72 17.97
CA PRO A 114 -3.62 9.41 18.25
C PRO A 114 -3.75 10.77 17.54
N GLN A 115 -2.65 11.33 17.04
CA GLN A 115 -2.63 12.55 16.22
C GLN A 115 -3.12 12.32 14.78
N VAL A 116 -3.20 11.07 14.31
CA VAL A 116 -3.77 10.71 13.02
C VAL A 116 -5.28 10.56 13.18
N ASN A 117 -6.04 11.29 12.39
CA ASN A 117 -7.51 11.16 12.43
C ASN A 117 -7.92 9.77 11.94
N ALA A 118 -8.68 9.03 12.75
CA ALA A 118 -9.16 7.70 12.42
C ALA A 118 -9.99 7.66 11.12
N ALA A 119 -10.63 8.77 10.73
CA ALA A 119 -11.34 8.91 9.46
C ALA A 119 -10.41 8.91 8.23
N GLN A 120 -9.13 9.25 8.41
CA GLN A 120 -8.11 9.18 7.35
C GLN A 120 -7.61 7.75 7.13
N ILE A 121 -7.88 6.80 8.06
CA ILE A 121 -7.49 5.40 7.94
C ILE A 121 -8.62 4.62 7.29
N CYS A 122 -8.49 4.37 6.00
CA CYS A 122 -9.48 3.72 5.16
C CYS A 122 -9.10 2.25 4.93
N ILE A 123 -10.08 1.35 5.06
CA ILE A 123 -9.92 -0.05 4.69
C ILE A 123 -10.52 -0.24 3.30
N ARG A 124 -9.79 -0.92 2.41
CA ARG A 124 -10.29 -1.36 1.11
C ARG A 124 -10.27 -2.87 1.05
N THR A 125 -11.21 -3.44 0.31
CA THR A 125 -11.25 -4.87 0.03
C THR A 125 -9.98 -5.26 -0.74
N GLY A 126 -9.33 -6.34 -0.30
CA GLY A 126 -8.20 -6.95 -0.99
C GLY A 126 -8.66 -7.92 -2.09
N GLU A 127 -7.69 -8.58 -2.68
CA GLU A 127 -7.93 -9.66 -3.65
C GLU A 127 -8.56 -10.87 -2.93
N GLU A 128 -9.47 -11.57 -3.59
CA GLU A 128 -9.99 -12.85 -3.10
C GLU A 128 -8.88 -13.90 -3.02
N TYR A 129 -9.07 -14.91 -2.16
CA TYR A 129 -8.03 -15.91 -1.90
C TYR A 129 -7.55 -16.63 -3.15
N GLY A 130 -8.47 -17.06 -4.01
CA GLY A 130 -8.17 -17.75 -5.26
C GLY A 130 -7.32 -16.91 -6.21
N ASP A 131 -7.71 -15.66 -6.45
CA ASP A 131 -6.99 -14.72 -7.30
C ASP A 131 -5.61 -14.40 -6.77
N ALA A 132 -5.52 -14.10 -5.47
CA ALA A 132 -4.26 -13.77 -4.82
C ALA A 132 -3.28 -14.96 -4.85
N LEU A 133 -3.75 -16.17 -4.60
CA LEU A 133 -2.94 -17.39 -4.68
C LEU A 133 -2.51 -17.68 -6.12
N ARG A 134 -3.43 -17.59 -7.08
CA ARG A 134 -3.15 -17.77 -8.50
C ARG A 134 -2.04 -16.86 -8.99
N LYS A 135 -2.09 -15.59 -8.59
CA LYS A 135 -1.07 -14.61 -8.94
C LYS A 135 0.31 -15.00 -8.39
N LEU A 136 0.40 -15.36 -7.11
CA LEU A 136 1.66 -15.78 -6.50
C LEU A 136 2.27 -16.98 -7.25
N ILE A 137 1.45 -17.97 -7.60
CA ILE A 137 1.91 -19.16 -8.35
C ILE A 137 2.29 -18.81 -9.79
N THR A 138 1.59 -17.87 -10.41
CA THR A 138 1.95 -17.40 -11.75
C THR A 138 3.32 -16.73 -11.77
N ASP A 139 3.63 -15.96 -10.74
CA ASP A 139 4.87 -15.19 -10.62
C ASP A 139 6.05 -16.09 -10.18
N ASP A 140 5.80 -17.20 -9.49
CA ASP A 140 6.82 -18.12 -9.00
C ASP A 140 6.97 -19.36 -9.91
N ARG A 141 8.09 -19.41 -10.64
CA ARG A 141 8.40 -20.54 -11.55
C ARG A 141 8.92 -21.78 -10.84
N LEU A 142 9.19 -21.71 -9.55
CA LEU A 142 9.70 -22.83 -8.75
C LEU A 142 8.61 -23.70 -8.16
N VAL A 143 7.35 -23.33 -8.31
CA VAL A 143 6.21 -24.13 -7.83
C VAL A 143 6.21 -25.49 -8.56
N PRO A 144 6.31 -26.61 -7.82
CA PRO A 144 6.17 -27.95 -8.41
C PRO A 144 4.78 -28.11 -9.07
N ASP A 145 4.72 -28.84 -10.19
CA ASP A 145 3.50 -29.12 -10.97
C ASP A 145 2.64 -27.88 -11.22
N ARG A 146 3.32 -26.76 -11.47
CA ARG A 146 2.74 -25.42 -11.53
C ARG A 146 1.49 -25.33 -12.44
N GLU A 147 1.51 -25.97 -13.61
CA GLU A 147 0.39 -25.92 -14.55
C GLU A 147 -0.84 -26.66 -14.00
N ASP A 148 -0.64 -27.82 -13.36
CA ASP A 148 -1.72 -28.58 -12.72
C ASP A 148 -2.28 -27.83 -11.51
N VAL A 149 -1.39 -27.19 -10.72
CA VAL A 149 -1.79 -26.31 -9.62
C VAL A 149 -2.64 -25.14 -10.10
N LEU A 150 -2.24 -24.47 -11.19
CA LEU A 150 -3.01 -23.37 -11.77
C LEU A 150 -4.38 -23.84 -12.28
N ALA A 151 -4.43 -24.98 -12.99
CA ALA A 151 -5.68 -25.56 -13.47
C ALA A 151 -6.62 -25.91 -12.30
N LEU A 152 -6.09 -26.44 -11.22
CA LEU A 152 -6.86 -26.78 -10.02
C LEU A 152 -7.43 -25.53 -9.33
N ILE A 153 -6.64 -24.45 -9.24
CA ILE A 153 -7.10 -23.18 -8.70
C ILE A 153 -8.21 -22.59 -9.59
N ASP A 154 -8.03 -22.59 -10.90
CA ASP A 154 -9.03 -22.08 -11.84
C ASP A 154 -10.35 -22.87 -11.75
N TYR A 155 -10.27 -24.19 -11.54
CA TYR A 155 -11.45 -25.04 -11.42
C TYR A 155 -12.20 -24.87 -10.08
N HIS A 156 -11.47 -24.61 -8.99
CA HIS A 156 -12.05 -24.49 -7.64
C HIS A 156 -12.02 -23.05 -7.10
N HIS A 157 -11.91 -22.05 -7.97
CA HIS A 157 -11.73 -20.64 -7.62
C HIS A 157 -12.69 -20.16 -6.51
N ASP A 158 -13.98 -20.51 -6.64
CA ASP A 158 -15.02 -20.06 -5.71
C ASP A 158 -15.14 -20.94 -4.45
N ASN A 159 -14.28 -21.96 -4.30
CA ASN A 159 -14.35 -22.87 -3.17
C ASN A 159 -12.96 -23.15 -2.55
N PRO A 160 -12.49 -22.24 -1.70
CA PRO A 160 -11.17 -22.36 -1.09
C PRO A 160 -10.96 -23.63 -0.25
N VAL A 161 -12.04 -24.22 0.30
CA VAL A 161 -11.98 -25.49 1.07
C VAL A 161 -11.61 -26.64 0.13
N LYS A 162 -12.33 -26.77 -0.97
CA LYS A 162 -12.04 -27.81 -1.98
C LYS A 162 -10.70 -27.58 -2.65
N MET A 163 -10.40 -26.33 -3.01
CA MET A 163 -9.11 -25.96 -3.59
C MET A 163 -7.97 -26.47 -2.72
N GLN A 164 -8.00 -26.19 -1.42
CA GLN A 164 -6.95 -26.62 -0.51
C GLN A 164 -6.90 -28.14 -0.35
N ASP A 165 -8.05 -28.80 -0.25
CA ASP A 165 -8.13 -30.25 -0.14
C ASP A 165 -7.47 -30.93 -1.36
N PHE A 166 -7.80 -30.50 -2.56
CA PHE A 166 -7.18 -31.01 -3.78
C PHE A 166 -5.69 -30.71 -3.88
N LEU A 167 -5.25 -29.50 -3.50
CA LEU A 167 -3.83 -29.15 -3.49
C LEU A 167 -3.03 -30.04 -2.54
N GLN A 168 -3.61 -30.42 -1.38
CA GLN A 168 -2.97 -31.32 -0.42
C GLN A 168 -2.77 -32.75 -0.93
N HIS A 169 -3.57 -33.15 -1.92
CA HIS A 169 -3.52 -34.49 -2.50
C HIS A 169 -2.81 -34.54 -3.87
N LEU A 170 -2.59 -33.41 -4.52
CA LEU A 170 -1.87 -33.33 -5.77
C LEU A 170 -0.41 -33.74 -5.57
N ASP A 171 0.07 -34.71 -6.35
CA ASP A 171 1.43 -35.26 -6.29
C ASP A 171 1.94 -35.48 -4.86
N ALA A 172 1.20 -36.28 -4.08
CA ALA A 172 1.49 -36.56 -2.67
C ALA A 172 1.67 -35.33 -1.78
N GLY A 173 1.13 -34.17 -2.20
CA GLY A 173 1.17 -32.91 -1.45
C GLY A 173 2.47 -32.10 -1.63
N ILE A 174 3.34 -32.47 -2.56
CA ILE A 174 4.60 -31.76 -2.83
C ILE A 174 4.35 -30.29 -3.20
N PRO A 175 3.47 -29.97 -4.17
CA PRO A 175 3.14 -28.58 -4.49
C PRO A 175 2.57 -27.83 -3.29
N TYR A 176 1.68 -28.47 -2.53
CA TYR A 176 1.08 -27.83 -1.35
C TYR A 176 2.10 -27.48 -0.27
N GLN A 177 3.07 -28.37 -0.01
CA GLN A 177 4.15 -28.08 0.95
C GLN A 177 4.95 -26.85 0.53
N TYR A 178 5.30 -26.75 -0.76
CA TYR A 178 5.98 -25.59 -1.30
C TYR A 178 5.12 -24.31 -1.12
N ILE A 179 3.87 -24.37 -1.56
CA ILE A 179 2.93 -23.23 -1.48
C ILE A 179 2.74 -22.78 -0.02
N SER A 180 2.54 -23.74 0.90
CA SER A 180 2.27 -23.40 2.30
C SER A 180 3.45 -22.73 3.01
N ASN A 181 4.67 -23.11 2.63
CA ASN A 181 5.88 -22.61 3.26
C ASN A 181 6.40 -21.32 2.62
N GLN A 182 6.27 -21.19 1.30
CA GLN A 182 6.87 -20.07 0.56
C GLN A 182 5.85 -19.00 0.17
N LEU A 183 4.63 -19.37 -0.23
CA LEU A 183 3.69 -18.44 -0.84
C LEU A 183 2.56 -17.99 0.10
N LEU A 184 1.99 -18.91 0.89
CA LEU A 184 0.89 -18.52 1.81
C LEU A 184 1.28 -17.46 2.85
N PRO A 185 2.52 -17.35 3.35
CA PRO A 185 2.91 -16.21 4.17
C PRO A 185 2.65 -14.86 3.51
N GLU A 186 2.82 -14.76 2.18
CA GLU A 186 2.57 -13.54 1.43
C GLU A 186 1.09 -13.11 1.41
N LEU A 187 0.17 -14.03 1.58
CA LEU A 187 -1.27 -13.74 1.69
C LEU A 187 -1.67 -13.26 3.09
N ARG A 188 -0.80 -13.41 4.07
CA ARG A 188 -1.04 -13.00 5.47
C ARG A 188 -0.43 -11.63 5.76
N ARG A 189 -0.60 -10.69 4.86
CA ARG A 189 -0.08 -9.33 5.00
C ARG A 189 -1.18 -8.27 4.90
N THR A 190 -0.90 -7.11 5.45
CA THR A 190 -1.64 -5.88 5.18
C THR A 190 -0.73 -4.92 4.45
N LYS A 191 -1.13 -4.47 3.27
CA LYS A 191 -0.51 -3.37 2.56
C LYS A 191 -0.99 -2.07 3.17
N ILE A 192 -0.06 -1.23 3.57
CA ILE A 192 -0.30 0.10 4.12
C ILE A 192 0.20 1.10 3.09
N ARG A 193 -0.70 1.86 2.51
CA ARG A 193 -0.39 2.94 1.58
C ARG A 193 -0.60 4.28 2.27
N VAL A 194 0.41 5.09 2.25
CA VAL A 194 0.42 6.44 2.82
C VAL A 194 0.70 7.47 1.75
#